data_69f6f89d71d19e73a52868159c8ef119
#
_entry.id   69f6f89d71d19e73a52868159c8ef119
#
_cell.length_a   1.000
_cell.length_b   1.000
_cell.length_c   1.000
_cell.angle_alpha   90.00
_cell.angle_beta   90.00
_cell.angle_gamma   90.00
#
_symmetry.space_group_name_H-M   'P 1'
#
loop_
_entity.id
_entity.type
_entity.pdbx_description
1 polymer ?
#
loop_
_entity_poly.entity_id
_entity_poly.type
_entity_poly.pdbx_seq_one_letter_code
_entity_poly.pdbx_strand_id
1 'polypeptide(L)'
;MRHVLFRLNAERFAVPLSAIREVVPAPPTYTQVPRTTEVIRGVMNLRGRVVTVLDTARLLDLALESPGTQVLLLDAHRGGMGLLVSQVEGIGPLESLTPVRNRGPAVRALATDTHGLIAVLDVEGLDGLVARLLVRR
;
A
#
# COMPACT_ATOMS: atom_id res chain seq x y z
N MET A 1 -9.95 -4.01 16.06
CA MET A 1 -8.73 -4.27 15.26
C MET A 1 -8.05 -2.95 14.93
N ARG A 2 -6.74 -2.90 15.07
CA ARG A 2 -6.00 -1.68 14.76
C ARG A 2 -5.55 -1.66 13.31
N HIS A 3 -5.48 -0.47 12.76
CA HIS A 3 -5.12 -0.23 11.36
C HIS A 3 -4.03 0.81 11.26
N VAL A 4 -3.24 0.70 10.20
CA VAL A 4 -2.34 1.78 9.78
C VAL A 4 -3.11 2.63 8.80
N LEU A 5 -3.21 3.94 9.10
CA LEU A 5 -3.88 4.91 8.25
C LEU A 5 -2.84 5.66 7.44
N PHE A 6 -3.10 5.79 6.16
CA PHE A 6 -2.18 6.47 5.26
C PHE A 6 -2.94 7.17 4.13
N ARG A 7 -2.25 8.03 3.42
CA ARG A 7 -2.81 8.73 2.26
C ARG A 7 -2.10 8.33 0.99
N LEU A 8 -2.88 8.31 -0.08
CA LEU A 8 -2.40 8.27 -1.45
C LEU A 8 -2.96 9.53 -2.10
N ASN A 9 -2.08 10.51 -2.33
CA ASN A 9 -2.47 11.87 -2.69
C ASN A 9 -3.37 12.45 -1.58
N ALA A 10 -4.59 12.86 -1.90
CA ALA A 10 -5.53 13.37 -0.91
C ALA A 10 -6.47 12.31 -0.34
N GLU A 11 -6.49 11.13 -0.90
CA GLU A 11 -7.40 10.07 -0.46
C GLU A 11 -6.82 9.28 0.70
N ARG A 12 -7.70 8.85 1.61
CA ARG A 12 -7.31 8.18 2.85
C ARG A 12 -7.63 6.70 2.79
N PHE A 13 -6.69 5.91 3.25
CA PHE A 13 -6.75 4.45 3.21
C PHE A 13 -6.30 3.86 4.54
N ALA A 14 -6.63 2.62 4.76
CA ALA A 14 -6.17 1.88 5.93
C ALA A 14 -5.90 0.43 5.56
N VAL A 15 -4.92 -0.16 6.24
CA VAL A 15 -4.64 -1.60 6.18
C VAL A 15 -4.55 -2.13 7.60
N PRO A 16 -4.88 -3.40 7.83
CA PRO A 16 -4.71 -3.97 9.17
C PRO A 16 -3.28 -3.87 9.66
N LEU A 17 -3.10 -3.49 10.91
CA LEU A 17 -1.77 -3.38 11.50
C LEU A 17 -1.00 -4.70 11.42
N SER A 18 -1.69 -5.82 11.53
CA SER A 18 -1.07 -7.14 11.45
C SER A 18 -0.40 -7.43 10.11
N ALA A 19 -0.77 -6.70 9.05
CA ALA A 19 -0.18 -6.89 7.73
C ALA A 19 1.12 -6.10 7.55
N ILE A 20 1.43 -5.18 8.46
CA ILE A 20 2.56 -4.27 8.33
C ILE A 20 3.62 -4.65 9.35
N ARG A 21 4.84 -4.81 8.86
CA ARG A 21 5.99 -5.10 9.70
C ARG A 21 6.62 -3.83 10.25
N GLU A 22 6.74 -2.82 9.39
CA GLU A 22 7.48 -1.61 9.72
C GLU A 22 7.12 -0.51 8.73
N VAL A 23 7.23 0.74 9.14
CA VAL A 23 7.12 1.90 8.27
C VAL A 23 8.49 2.55 8.18
N VAL A 24 8.99 2.77 6.98
CA VAL A 24 10.30 3.38 6.76
C VAL A 24 10.19 4.54 5.79
N PRO A 25 11.12 5.51 5.84
CA PRO A 25 11.15 6.55 4.83
C PRO A 25 11.41 5.97 3.43
N ALA A 26 10.84 6.57 2.40
CA ALA A 26 11.16 6.19 1.04
C ALA A 26 12.63 6.54 0.76
N PRO A 27 13.37 5.69 0.05
CA PRO A 27 14.76 6.00 -0.27
C PRO A 27 14.84 7.10 -1.33
N PRO A 28 15.95 7.82 -1.41
CA PRO A 28 16.10 8.85 -2.43
C PRO A 28 16.15 8.29 -3.85
N THR A 29 16.59 7.05 -4.01
CA THR A 29 16.67 6.39 -5.31
C THR A 29 16.31 4.92 -5.17
N TYR A 30 15.89 4.33 -6.30
CA TYR A 30 15.57 2.90 -6.37
C TYR A 30 16.42 2.26 -7.45
N THR A 31 16.76 0.98 -7.25
CA THR A 31 17.31 0.19 -8.32
C THR A 31 16.16 -0.28 -9.20
N GLN A 32 16.25 0.01 -10.48
CA GLN A 32 15.18 -0.35 -11.41
C GLN A 32 15.28 -1.83 -11.78
N VAL A 33 14.12 -2.46 -11.92
CA VAL A 33 14.01 -3.85 -12.33
C VAL A 33 13.57 -3.84 -13.80
N PRO A 34 14.36 -4.43 -14.71
CA PRO A 34 13.99 -4.44 -16.13
C PRO A 34 12.72 -5.22 -16.40
N ARG A 35 11.96 -4.80 -17.40
CA ARG A 35 10.78 -5.50 -17.90
C ARG A 35 9.69 -5.72 -16.87
N THR A 36 9.54 -4.76 -15.96
CA THR A 36 8.46 -4.80 -14.97
C THR A 36 7.40 -3.77 -15.34
N THR A 37 6.27 -3.87 -14.65
CA THR A 37 5.17 -2.91 -14.82
C THR A 37 5.50 -1.61 -14.10
N GLU A 38 4.76 -0.54 -14.44
CA GLU A 38 4.88 0.72 -13.74
C GLU A 38 4.43 0.65 -12.26
N VAL A 39 3.74 -0.42 -11.89
CA VAL A 39 3.33 -0.65 -10.50
C VAL A 39 4.54 -0.91 -9.61
N ILE A 40 5.61 -1.49 -10.14
CA ILE A 40 6.84 -1.66 -9.39
C ILE A 40 7.67 -0.39 -9.50
N ARG A 41 7.78 0.33 -8.39
CA ARG A 41 8.58 1.55 -8.34
C ARG A 41 10.07 1.24 -8.47
N GLY A 42 10.50 0.12 -7.92
CA GLY A 42 11.88 -0.33 -7.95
C GLY A 42 12.21 -1.16 -6.73
N VAL A 43 13.48 -1.36 -6.52
CA VAL A 43 14.01 -2.16 -5.42
C VAL A 43 14.86 -1.28 -4.53
N MET A 44 14.71 -1.42 -3.22
CA MET A 44 15.56 -0.75 -2.24
C MET A 44 16.29 -1.76 -1.39
N ASN A 45 17.44 -1.37 -0.88
CA ASN A 45 18.18 -2.15 0.11
C ASN A 45 17.85 -1.59 1.48
N LEU A 46 17.30 -2.42 2.35
CA LEU A 46 17.00 -2.04 3.72
C LEU A 46 17.77 -2.95 4.67
N ARG A 47 18.82 -2.41 5.26
CA ARG A 47 19.65 -3.14 6.22
C ARG A 47 20.12 -4.50 5.69
N GLY A 48 20.55 -4.52 4.43
CA GLY A 48 21.05 -5.73 3.77
C GLY A 48 19.96 -6.62 3.18
N ARG A 49 18.71 -6.21 3.27
CA ARG A 49 17.58 -6.98 2.69
C ARG A 49 17.03 -6.24 1.48
N VAL A 50 16.71 -7.00 0.45
CA VAL A 50 16.14 -6.46 -0.77
C VAL A 50 14.62 -6.35 -0.59
N VAL A 51 14.08 -5.15 -0.83
CA VAL A 51 12.64 -4.90 -0.76
C VAL A 51 12.15 -4.42 -2.11
N THR A 52 11.15 -5.11 -2.66
CA THR A 52 10.46 -4.67 -3.86
C THR A 52 9.40 -3.65 -3.47
N VAL A 53 9.53 -2.43 -3.96
CA VAL A 53 8.62 -1.34 -3.59
C VAL A 53 7.58 -1.17 -4.68
N LEU A 54 6.32 -1.27 -4.28
CA LEU A 54 5.17 -1.11 -5.17
C LEU A 54 4.65 0.32 -5.07
N ASP A 55 4.31 0.89 -6.22
CA ASP A 55 3.61 2.17 -6.27
C ASP A 55 2.14 1.90 -5.99
N THR A 56 1.72 2.15 -4.77
CA THR A 56 0.37 1.80 -4.32
C THR A 56 -0.70 2.58 -5.09
N ALA A 57 -0.44 3.85 -5.39
CA ALA A 57 -1.40 4.64 -6.16
C ALA A 57 -1.63 4.03 -7.54
N ARG A 58 -0.57 3.64 -8.23
CA ARG A 58 -0.72 2.99 -9.53
C ARG A 58 -1.37 1.62 -9.42
N LEU A 59 -1.06 0.88 -8.36
CA LEU A 59 -1.68 -0.43 -8.13
C LEU A 59 -3.19 -0.30 -8.00
N LEU A 60 -3.67 0.77 -7.39
CA LEU A 60 -5.09 1.05 -7.22
C LEU A 60 -5.66 1.91 -8.34
N ASP A 61 -4.89 2.13 -9.40
CA ASP A 61 -5.31 2.93 -10.57
C ASP A 61 -5.67 4.37 -10.20
N LEU A 62 -4.89 4.95 -9.32
CA LEU A 62 -5.04 6.37 -8.94
C LEU A 62 -4.00 7.20 -9.66
N ALA A 63 -4.36 8.45 -9.97
CA ALA A 63 -3.42 9.38 -10.57
C ALA A 63 -2.30 9.72 -9.58
N LEU A 64 -1.08 9.84 -10.10
CA LEU A 64 0.07 10.26 -9.29
C LEU A 64 0.13 11.79 -9.29
N GLU A 65 0.01 12.39 -8.11
CA GLU A 65 0.12 13.84 -7.95
C GLU A 65 1.47 14.23 -7.34
N SER A 66 2.03 13.34 -6.51
CA SER A 66 3.32 13.59 -5.88
C SER A 66 4.02 12.26 -5.61
N PRO A 67 5.36 12.25 -5.51
CA PRO A 67 6.06 11.04 -5.14
C PRO A 67 5.71 10.63 -3.72
N GLY A 68 5.74 9.33 -3.45
CA GLY A 68 5.53 8.82 -2.10
C GLY A 68 6.70 9.15 -1.20
N THR A 69 6.44 9.29 0.09
CA THR A 69 7.47 9.64 1.07
C THR A 69 7.78 8.53 2.07
N GLN A 70 6.93 7.51 2.15
CA GLN A 70 7.09 6.43 3.11
C GLN A 70 6.74 5.10 2.49
N VAL A 71 7.36 4.05 3.01
CA VAL A 71 7.13 2.68 2.55
C VAL A 71 6.59 1.87 3.72
N LEU A 72 5.44 1.24 3.51
CA LEU A 72 4.88 0.27 4.44
C LEU A 72 5.47 -1.10 4.11
N LEU A 73 6.36 -1.60 4.96
CA LEU A 73 6.91 -2.94 4.75
C LEU A 73 5.88 -3.96 5.17
N LEU A 74 5.53 -4.84 4.24
CA LEU A 74 4.58 -5.89 4.51
C LEU A 74 5.21 -6.98 5.37
N ASP A 75 4.37 -7.75 6.05
CA ASP A 75 4.86 -8.81 6.93
C ASP A 75 5.69 -9.85 6.16
N ALA A 76 6.42 -10.68 6.91
CA ALA A 76 7.34 -11.66 6.33
C ALA A 76 6.66 -12.65 5.39
N HIS A 77 5.36 -12.85 5.55
CA HIS A 77 4.58 -13.75 4.71
C HIS A 77 4.50 -13.26 3.26
N ARG A 78 4.71 -11.96 3.02
CA ARG A 78 4.62 -11.35 1.71
C ARG A 78 5.98 -11.07 1.07
N GLY A 79 7.00 -11.78 1.52
CA GLY A 79 8.24 -11.94 0.77
C GLY A 79 9.02 -10.68 0.42
N GLY A 80 9.17 -9.74 1.36
CA GLY A 80 10.02 -8.59 1.12
C GLY A 80 9.43 -7.54 0.19
N MET A 81 8.14 -7.32 0.27
CA MET A 81 7.45 -6.26 -0.48
C MET A 81 7.14 -5.08 0.42
N GLY A 82 7.09 -3.89 -0.17
CA GLY A 82 6.69 -2.68 0.49
C GLY A 82 5.73 -1.87 -0.37
N LEU A 83 4.87 -1.12 0.29
CA LEU A 83 3.90 -0.24 -0.36
C LEU A 83 4.35 1.21 -0.22
N LEU A 84 4.65 1.85 -1.34
CA LEU A 84 4.98 3.26 -1.35
C LEU A 84 3.70 4.07 -1.21
N VAL A 85 3.64 4.94 -0.20
CA VAL A 85 2.47 5.76 0.09
C VAL A 85 2.88 7.22 0.21
N SER A 86 1.91 8.11 0.08
CA SER A 86 2.19 9.55 0.17
C SER A 86 2.60 9.92 1.59
N GLN A 87 1.86 9.44 2.58
CA GLN A 87 2.15 9.75 3.98
C GLN A 87 1.38 8.80 4.89
N VAL A 88 2.02 8.34 5.95
CA VAL A 88 1.34 7.61 7.03
C VAL A 88 0.80 8.63 8.02
N GLU A 89 -0.48 8.51 8.35
CA GLU A 89 -1.13 9.41 9.30
C GLU A 89 -1.02 8.90 10.73
N GLY A 90 -1.06 7.59 10.92
CA GLY A 90 -0.98 7.03 12.26
C GLY A 90 -1.50 5.61 12.33
N ILE A 91 -1.64 5.13 13.56
CA ILE A 91 -2.13 3.79 13.86
C ILE A 91 -3.26 3.95 14.86
N GLY A 92 -4.36 3.27 14.61
CA GLY A 92 -5.47 3.31 15.54
C GLY A 92 -6.61 2.39 15.15
N PRO A 93 -7.62 2.30 16.02
CA PRO A 93 -8.81 1.53 15.70
C PRO A 93 -9.67 2.28 14.69
N LEU A 94 -10.37 1.53 13.86
CA LEU A 94 -11.41 2.05 13.00
C LEU A 94 -12.74 1.50 13.50
N GLU A 95 -13.72 2.40 13.56
CA GLU A 95 -15.07 2.05 13.98
C GLU A 95 -16.00 2.12 12.79
N SER A 96 -17.17 1.49 12.92
CA SER A 96 -18.24 1.59 11.93
C SER A 96 -17.80 1.19 10.52
N LEU A 97 -17.13 0.04 10.42
CA LEU A 97 -16.74 -0.49 9.12
C LEU A 97 -17.97 -0.96 8.37
N THR A 98 -18.15 -0.45 7.16
CA THR A 98 -19.23 -0.89 6.27
C THR A 98 -18.62 -1.71 5.15
N PRO A 99 -18.87 -3.03 5.10
CA PRO A 99 -18.35 -3.85 4.00
C PRO A 99 -18.86 -3.33 2.66
N VAL A 100 -18.00 -3.34 1.66
CA VAL A 100 -18.39 -2.91 0.32
C VAL A 100 -18.05 -3.99 -0.68
N ARG A 101 -18.86 -4.04 -1.72
CA ARG A 101 -18.62 -4.84 -2.92
C ARG A 101 -18.49 -3.86 -4.09
N ASN A 102 -17.87 -4.26 -5.15
CA ASN A 102 -17.80 -3.45 -6.38
C ASN A 102 -16.96 -2.16 -6.26
N ARG A 103 -16.06 -2.09 -5.27
CA ARG A 103 -15.07 -1.00 -5.18
C ARG A 103 -13.69 -1.47 -5.62
N GLY A 104 -13.67 -2.48 -6.48
CA GLY A 104 -12.44 -3.11 -6.89
C GLY A 104 -12.01 -4.23 -5.94
N PRO A 105 -11.06 -5.06 -6.35
CA PRO A 105 -10.68 -6.24 -5.58
C PRO A 105 -9.91 -5.93 -4.30
N ALA A 106 -9.39 -4.72 -4.18
CA ALA A 106 -8.53 -4.36 -3.06
C ALA A 106 -9.25 -3.65 -1.92
N VAL A 107 -10.46 -3.14 -2.12
CA VAL A 107 -11.20 -2.42 -1.09
C VAL A 107 -12.25 -3.34 -0.49
N ARG A 108 -12.16 -3.59 0.82
CA ARG A 108 -13.08 -4.50 1.52
C ARG A 108 -14.15 -3.78 2.33
N ALA A 109 -13.89 -2.55 2.75
CA ALA A 109 -14.82 -1.81 3.61
C ALA A 109 -14.56 -0.32 3.51
N LEU A 110 -15.53 0.46 3.96
CA LEU A 110 -15.38 1.90 4.14
C LEU A 110 -15.57 2.23 5.61
N ALA A 111 -14.84 3.21 6.07
CA ALA A 111 -14.98 3.77 7.42
C ALA A 111 -14.99 5.29 7.31
N THR A 112 -15.46 5.95 8.35
CA THR A 112 -15.42 7.41 8.43
C THR A 112 -14.88 7.84 9.79
N ASP A 113 -14.24 8.99 9.81
CA ASP A 113 -13.86 9.65 11.04
C ASP A 113 -14.17 11.14 10.90
N THR A 114 -13.67 11.96 11.80
CA THR A 114 -13.92 13.40 11.78
C THR A 114 -13.32 14.09 10.54
N HIS A 115 -12.40 13.43 9.84
CA HIS A 115 -11.72 13.98 8.67
C HIS A 115 -12.25 13.42 7.35
N GLY A 116 -13.23 12.52 7.40
CA GLY A 116 -13.88 12.02 6.20
C GLY A 116 -13.79 10.52 5.99
N LEU A 117 -13.86 10.13 4.75
CA LEU A 117 -13.96 8.74 4.32
C LEU A 117 -12.60 8.07 4.28
N ILE A 118 -12.56 6.81 4.71
CA ILE A 118 -11.37 5.97 4.67
C ILE A 118 -11.73 4.68 3.95
N ALA A 119 -10.95 4.32 2.92
CA ALA A 119 -11.12 3.04 2.24
C ALA A 119 -10.20 2.01 2.90
N VAL A 120 -10.80 0.95 3.43
CA VAL A 120 -10.03 -0.12 4.09
C VAL A 120 -9.66 -1.15 3.05
N LEU A 121 -8.36 -1.37 2.88
CA LEU A 121 -7.84 -2.27 1.88
C LEU A 121 -7.81 -3.71 2.38
N ASP A 122 -8.03 -4.62 1.45
CA ASP A 122 -7.87 -6.04 1.65
C ASP A 122 -6.49 -6.44 1.16
N VAL A 123 -5.62 -6.85 2.07
CA VAL A 123 -4.24 -7.21 1.71
C VAL A 123 -4.21 -8.40 0.76
N GLU A 124 -5.11 -9.36 0.93
CA GLU A 124 -5.21 -10.48 -0.01
C GLU A 124 -5.62 -10.01 -1.40
N GLY A 125 -6.52 -9.03 -1.47
CA GLY A 125 -6.90 -8.41 -2.73
C GLY A 125 -5.73 -7.70 -3.39
N LEU A 126 -4.89 -7.03 -2.61
CA LEU A 126 -3.66 -6.41 -3.13
C LEU A 126 -2.71 -7.47 -3.66
N ASP A 127 -2.53 -8.58 -2.94
CA ASP A 127 -1.69 -9.68 -3.40
C ASP A 127 -2.19 -10.22 -4.75
N GLY A 128 -3.48 -10.35 -4.91
CA GLY A 128 -4.08 -10.80 -6.15
C GLY A 128 -3.84 -9.84 -7.31
N LEU A 129 -3.92 -8.53 -7.05
CA LEU A 129 -3.60 -7.53 -8.07
C LEU A 129 -2.15 -7.62 -8.49
N VAL A 130 -1.24 -7.73 -7.53
CA VAL A 130 0.19 -7.83 -7.82
C VAL A 130 0.47 -9.09 -8.64
N ALA A 131 -0.09 -10.22 -8.24
CA ALA A 131 0.13 -11.48 -8.94
C ALA A 131 -0.31 -11.39 -10.40
N ARG A 132 -1.48 -10.79 -10.66
CA ARG A 132 -1.97 -10.63 -12.03
C ARG A 132 -1.07 -9.73 -12.86
N LEU A 133 -0.57 -8.65 -12.28
CA LEU A 133 0.28 -7.71 -12.99
C LEU A 133 1.66 -8.28 -13.28
N LEU A 134 2.21 -9.09 -12.38
CA LEU A 134 3.51 -9.71 -12.59
C LEU A 134 3.47 -10.84 -13.61
N VAL A 135 2.35 -11.52 -13.77
CA VAL A 135 2.19 -12.59 -14.75
C VAL A 135 1.97 -12.03 -16.14
N ARG A 136 1.41 -10.85 -16.29
CA ARG A 136 1.13 -10.20 -17.57
C ARG A 136 2.36 -9.46 -18.07
N ARG A 137 3.11 -10.13 -18.88
CA ARG A 137 4.27 -9.51 -19.51
C ARG A 137 4.25 -9.59 -21.00
#